data_04efc481f3b71b4eb895ffb18fd59afb
#
_entry.id   04efc481f3b71b4eb895ffb18fd59afb
#
_cell.length_a   1.000
_cell.length_b   1.000
_cell.length_c   1.000
_cell.angle_alpha   90.00
_cell.angle_beta   90.00
_cell.angle_gamma   90.00
#
_symmetry.space_group_name_H-M   'P 1'
#
loop_
_entity.id
_entity.type
_entity.pdbx_description
1 polymer ?
#
loop_
_entity_poly.entity_id
_entity_poly.type
_entity_poly.pdbx_seq_one_letter_code
_entity_poly.pdbx_strand_id
1 'polypeptide(L)'
;MITQEDIKQFESIFSGAQKRYGLLDYYNKETGEKDCIEKKHPIPVEKHLTQKEYLGRSPLNEDTNMCEWLGVDIDIKIPPKTFCADVWSKLGTQYFPFMTLKKQWRIIEFLDEPMDVQLAHRRAKELQKRVENELGIETDQRATCPTEPTSDGAVGRWFFLPYGQGYDTCYSPGGNPLTLQQFFFRHKYRNHPIVVCGIGIDGGGNDGSRGNHFYYVKLYKKHFDCDVAMEEINKNYATPLDDRKFNQEDKHTDKSIEKDVYNKEYYLNGQPGWIQSTCGVKPFLDAKGFVAIANAILDNHIYVQSRCDFFENDTNEFKSKEQINDWWKHTKPKGQNGKTQPMSAVLLEHNDLTKVRSYLTHAGLKPGVVTITRGMIKGTTEGDYLNIYNDPGIEPNKDTPYKRFDEYYSWLLGPDNWLIEKQKLAFCLRAKEEINHNGIKIQWFSIWHSTTQGVGKGLFSQVVQSLFGYKNVAPNVKFKQMTTTHTTLIEGKQIIFLNEVILENNTAKTKTLSNEFKDLITEPNLIINPKFKNEIEIPNLCNFWVFSNSDTPLYIEEDDRRAFVINIKHNKQLVNFKLVEEGFKEDILQVIKDPSGLKYHLLNDITYDR
;
A
#
# COMPACT_ATOMS: atom_id res chain seq x y z
N MET A 1 0.66 31.12 36.51
CA MET A 1 -0.10 32.32 36.07
C MET A 1 -0.13 32.27 34.54
N ILE A 2 -1.26 32.56 33.95
CA ILE A 2 -1.43 32.68 32.50
C ILE A 2 -0.78 34.00 32.05
N THR A 3 0.08 33.95 31.07
CA THR A 3 0.76 35.13 30.52
C THR A 3 0.05 35.66 29.27
N GLN A 4 0.37 36.86 28.83
CA GLN A 4 -0.16 37.41 27.57
C GLN A 4 0.35 36.61 26.35
N GLU A 5 1.50 36.02 26.45
CA GLU A 5 2.05 35.10 25.41
C GLU A 5 1.22 33.81 25.32
N ASP A 6 0.84 33.24 26.48
CA ASP A 6 -0.04 32.05 26.52
C ASP A 6 -1.37 32.32 25.85
N ILE A 7 -1.96 33.51 26.08
CA ILE A 7 -3.23 33.93 25.48
C ILE A 7 -3.09 34.00 23.95
N LYS A 8 -2.08 34.67 23.45
CA LYS A 8 -1.84 34.82 22.01
C LYS A 8 -1.58 33.45 21.34
N GLN A 9 -0.77 32.61 21.96
CA GLN A 9 -0.49 31.28 21.46
C GLN A 9 -1.75 30.41 21.41
N PHE A 10 -2.58 30.47 22.45
CA PHE A 10 -3.84 29.75 22.48
C PHE A 10 -4.82 30.23 21.41
N GLU A 11 -4.94 31.55 21.22
CA GLU A 11 -5.76 32.17 20.17
C GLU A 11 -5.31 31.74 18.77
N SER A 12 -4.00 31.64 18.55
CA SER A 12 -3.44 31.17 17.29
C SER A 12 -3.75 29.69 17.03
N ILE A 13 -3.62 28.81 18.04
CA ILE A 13 -3.89 27.37 17.91
C ILE A 13 -5.37 27.08 17.67
N PHE A 14 -6.24 27.76 18.41
CA PHE A 14 -7.70 27.64 18.27
C PHE A 14 -8.29 28.80 17.45
N SER A 15 -7.65 29.16 16.36
CA SER A 15 -8.20 30.12 15.39
C SER A 15 -9.55 29.63 14.83
N GLY A 16 -10.27 30.48 14.18
CA GLY A 16 -11.60 30.16 13.62
C GLY A 16 -12.52 31.36 13.61
N ALA A 17 -13.78 31.15 14.00
CA ALA A 17 -14.81 32.17 13.95
C ALA A 17 -14.38 33.50 14.57
N GLN A 18 -14.51 34.57 13.80
CA GLN A 18 -14.07 35.91 14.17
C GLN A 18 -15.23 36.79 14.67
N LYS A 19 -16.46 36.47 14.28
CA LYS A 19 -17.65 37.32 14.54
C LYS A 19 -18.52 36.80 15.66
N ARG A 20 -18.45 35.52 15.98
CA ARG A 20 -19.35 34.88 16.95
C ARG A 20 -18.65 33.81 17.76
N TYR A 21 -19.08 33.58 18.98
CA TYR A 21 -18.64 32.51 19.84
C TYR A 21 -19.76 32.02 20.76
N GLY A 22 -19.64 30.76 21.23
CA GLY A 22 -20.53 30.21 22.25
C GLY A 22 -20.01 30.53 23.65
N LEU A 23 -20.90 30.90 24.56
CA LEU A 23 -20.64 31.07 25.98
C LEU A 23 -21.50 30.08 26.76
N LEU A 24 -20.89 29.32 27.67
CA LEU A 24 -21.64 28.50 28.63
C LEU A 24 -22.25 29.42 29.69
N ASP A 25 -23.56 29.52 29.66
CA ASP A 25 -24.32 30.35 30.60
C ASP A 25 -24.69 29.60 31.88
N TYR A 26 -25.08 28.35 31.72
CA TYR A 26 -25.49 27.49 32.83
C TYR A 26 -24.97 26.04 32.63
N TYR A 27 -24.54 25.43 33.73
CA TYR A 27 -24.22 24.01 33.78
C TYR A 27 -24.61 23.39 35.12
N ASN A 28 -25.51 22.40 35.06
CA ASN A 28 -25.88 21.60 36.21
C ASN A 28 -24.99 20.36 36.30
N LYS A 29 -24.18 20.28 37.36
CA LYS A 29 -23.24 19.15 37.56
C LYS A 29 -23.93 17.81 37.84
N GLU A 30 -25.14 17.82 38.37
CA GLU A 30 -25.89 16.61 38.73
C GLU A 30 -26.65 16.05 37.53
N THR A 31 -27.36 16.88 36.78
CA THR A 31 -28.16 16.44 35.63
C THR A 31 -27.39 16.46 34.32
N GLY A 32 -26.29 17.24 34.25
CA GLY A 32 -25.53 17.46 33.04
C GLY A 32 -26.21 18.41 32.05
N GLU A 33 -27.29 19.07 32.46
CA GLU A 33 -27.94 20.11 31.66
C GLU A 33 -27.04 21.32 31.49
N LYS A 34 -27.01 21.86 30.30
CA LYS A 34 -26.23 23.04 29.96
C LYS A 34 -27.04 23.97 29.07
N ASP A 35 -26.91 25.27 29.32
CA ASP A 35 -27.41 26.31 28.44
C ASP A 35 -26.25 27.12 27.88
N CYS A 36 -26.31 27.41 26.58
CA CYS A 36 -25.23 28.04 25.83
C CYS A 36 -25.82 29.19 25.02
N ILE A 37 -25.27 30.38 25.22
CA ILE A 37 -25.69 31.57 24.49
C ILE A 37 -24.64 31.97 23.44
N GLU A 38 -25.11 32.40 22.29
CA GLU A 38 -24.25 32.98 21.26
C GLU A 38 -23.92 34.43 21.61
N LYS A 39 -22.66 34.79 21.55
CA LYS A 39 -22.15 36.14 21.75
C LYS A 39 -21.47 36.67 20.50
N LYS A 40 -21.46 38.00 20.35
CA LYS A 40 -20.69 38.70 19.32
C LYS A 40 -19.37 39.19 19.90
N HIS A 41 -18.40 39.47 19.02
CA HIS A 41 -17.04 39.89 19.35
C HIS A 41 -16.87 40.99 20.39
N PRO A 42 -15.70 41.08 21.05
CA PRO A 42 -14.50 40.25 20.94
C PRO A 42 -14.60 38.98 21.80
N ILE A 43 -13.88 37.91 21.38
CA ILE A 43 -13.80 36.65 22.14
C ILE A 43 -12.90 36.85 23.36
N PRO A 44 -13.38 36.68 24.60
CA PRO A 44 -12.60 36.96 25.79
C PRO A 44 -11.72 35.75 26.22
N VAL A 45 -10.71 35.36 25.41
CA VAL A 45 -9.86 34.19 25.66
C VAL A 45 -9.15 34.26 27.00
N GLU A 46 -8.72 35.44 27.43
CA GLU A 46 -8.15 35.63 28.77
C GLU A 46 -9.09 35.19 29.89
N LYS A 47 -10.38 35.54 29.80
CA LYS A 47 -11.36 35.11 30.78
C LYS A 47 -11.59 33.61 30.78
N HIS A 48 -11.50 32.97 29.59
CA HIS A 48 -11.58 31.54 29.45
C HIS A 48 -10.39 30.84 30.13
N LEU A 49 -9.16 31.22 29.82
CA LEU A 49 -7.95 30.62 30.39
C LEU A 49 -7.80 30.94 31.91
N THR A 50 -8.35 32.05 32.36
CA THR A 50 -8.40 32.39 33.80
C THR A 50 -9.64 31.83 34.51
N GLN A 51 -10.37 30.94 33.84
CA GLN A 51 -11.51 30.20 34.39
C GLN A 51 -12.72 31.08 34.82
N LYS A 52 -12.86 32.24 34.23
CA LYS A 52 -13.98 33.15 34.49
C LYS A 52 -15.16 32.91 33.55
N GLU A 53 -14.90 32.47 32.33
CA GLU A 53 -15.90 32.17 31.32
C GLU A 53 -15.50 30.86 30.60
N TYR A 54 -16.48 30.13 30.07
CA TYR A 54 -16.23 28.92 29.30
C TYR A 54 -16.74 29.12 27.88
N LEU A 55 -15.81 29.16 26.94
CA LEU A 55 -16.03 29.57 25.56
C LEU A 55 -16.08 28.40 24.59
N GLY A 56 -16.97 28.50 23.61
CA GLY A 56 -16.98 27.66 22.42
C GLY A 56 -16.59 28.45 21.17
N ARG A 57 -15.86 27.83 20.26
CA ARG A 57 -15.45 28.42 18.98
C ARG A 57 -15.68 27.42 17.83
N SER A 58 -16.14 27.96 16.69
CA SER A 58 -16.12 27.20 15.42
C SER A 58 -14.74 27.29 14.79
N PRO A 59 -14.22 26.21 14.14
CA PRO A 59 -12.98 26.28 13.40
C PRO A 59 -13.07 27.13 12.13
N LEU A 60 -14.27 27.43 11.65
CA LEU A 60 -14.48 28.21 10.43
C LEU A 60 -14.20 29.70 10.67
N ASN A 61 -13.24 30.22 9.92
CA ASN A 61 -13.04 31.67 9.77
C ASN A 61 -13.96 32.17 8.66
N GLU A 62 -14.96 33.01 9.04
CA GLU A 62 -16.03 33.46 8.14
C GLU A 62 -15.53 34.43 7.05
N ASP A 63 -14.36 35.07 7.25
CA ASP A 63 -13.81 36.03 6.31
C ASP A 63 -12.97 35.34 5.22
N THR A 64 -12.35 34.22 5.54
CA THR A 64 -11.49 33.44 4.62
C THR A 64 -12.12 32.14 4.11
N ASN A 65 -13.20 31.69 4.72
CA ASN A 65 -13.84 30.37 4.51
C ASN A 65 -12.90 29.18 4.77
N MET A 66 -11.90 29.36 5.65
CA MET A 66 -10.88 28.37 5.96
C MET A 66 -10.98 27.88 7.40
N CYS A 67 -10.51 26.65 7.64
CA CYS A 67 -10.38 26.04 8.96
C CYS A 67 -8.93 25.66 9.22
N GLU A 68 -8.42 25.87 10.44
CA GLU A 68 -7.07 25.47 10.88
C GLU A 68 -7.08 24.24 11.78
N TRP A 69 -8.26 23.84 12.24
CA TRP A 69 -8.47 22.62 13.01
C TRP A 69 -9.85 22.03 12.73
N LEU A 70 -10.02 20.76 13.08
CA LEU A 70 -11.29 20.04 12.98
C LEU A 70 -11.41 19.04 14.13
N GLY A 71 -12.59 18.45 14.33
CA GLY A 71 -12.73 17.49 15.40
C GLY A 71 -14.02 16.68 15.37
N VAL A 72 -14.08 15.71 16.27
CA VAL A 72 -15.21 14.80 16.47
C VAL A 72 -15.57 14.73 17.96
N ASP A 73 -16.83 14.91 18.28
CA ASP A 73 -17.40 14.73 19.63
C ASP A 73 -17.76 13.24 19.84
N ILE A 74 -17.40 12.70 21.00
CA ILE A 74 -17.59 11.29 21.34
C ILE A 74 -18.32 11.22 22.67
N ASP A 75 -19.61 10.88 22.62
CA ASP A 75 -20.51 10.91 23.75
C ASP A 75 -20.43 9.70 24.69
N ILE A 76 -19.26 9.06 24.78
CA ILE A 76 -19.03 7.91 25.66
C ILE A 76 -18.02 8.23 26.76
N LYS A 77 -18.17 7.55 27.88
CA LYS A 77 -17.26 7.62 29.03
C LYS A 77 -16.30 6.44 29.00
N ILE A 78 -15.07 6.69 28.62
CA ILE A 78 -13.98 5.70 28.60
C ILE A 78 -12.88 6.18 29.53
N PRO A 79 -12.21 5.31 30.30
CA PRO A 79 -11.09 5.71 31.14
C PRO A 79 -9.96 6.36 30.31
N PRO A 80 -9.34 7.46 30.80
CA PRO A 80 -8.33 8.20 30.04
C PRO A 80 -7.19 7.34 29.50
N LYS A 81 -6.66 6.44 30.34
CA LYS A 81 -5.55 5.56 29.95
C LYS A 81 -5.88 4.70 28.74
N THR A 82 -7.09 4.13 28.72
CA THR A 82 -7.53 3.27 27.61
C THR A 82 -7.80 4.10 26.36
N PHE A 83 -8.62 5.15 26.49
CA PHE A 83 -9.00 5.97 25.33
C PHE A 83 -7.80 6.65 24.65
N CYS A 84 -6.92 7.27 25.43
CA CYS A 84 -5.77 7.96 24.88
C CYS A 84 -4.78 7.00 24.23
N ALA A 85 -4.55 5.83 24.85
CA ALA A 85 -3.73 4.79 24.24
C ALA A 85 -4.29 4.31 22.89
N ASP A 86 -5.61 4.09 22.82
CA ASP A 86 -6.26 3.68 21.58
C ASP A 86 -6.22 4.78 20.50
N VAL A 87 -6.50 6.03 20.84
CA VAL A 87 -6.40 7.17 19.90
C VAL A 87 -5.00 7.25 19.30
N TRP A 88 -3.98 7.16 20.14
CA TRP A 88 -2.60 7.32 19.66
C TRP A 88 -2.09 6.11 18.89
N SER A 89 -2.49 4.89 19.27
CA SER A 89 -2.06 3.67 18.57
C SER A 89 -2.77 3.45 17.24
N LYS A 90 -4.06 3.76 17.18
CA LYS A 90 -4.91 3.42 16.03
C LYS A 90 -5.12 4.62 15.10
N LEU A 91 -5.30 5.83 15.63
CA LEU A 91 -5.51 7.02 14.80
C LEU A 91 -4.24 7.80 14.50
N GLY A 92 -3.35 7.97 15.50
CA GLY A 92 -2.07 8.66 15.33
C GLY A 92 -1.84 9.85 16.26
N THR A 93 -0.60 10.39 16.25
CA THR A 93 -0.16 11.44 17.18
C THR A 93 -0.68 12.83 16.86
N GLN A 94 -1.15 13.05 15.64
CA GLN A 94 -1.78 14.32 15.21
C GLN A 94 -3.16 14.53 15.81
N TYR A 95 -3.75 13.50 16.42
CA TYR A 95 -5.07 13.56 17.03
C TYR A 95 -4.97 13.80 18.54
N PHE A 96 -5.65 14.83 19.00
CA PHE A 96 -5.59 15.31 20.37
C PHE A 96 -6.87 14.95 21.11
N PRO A 97 -6.82 13.99 22.08
CA PRO A 97 -7.96 13.66 22.90
C PRO A 97 -8.14 14.69 24.02
N PHE A 98 -9.32 15.26 24.10
CA PHE A 98 -9.76 16.15 25.16
C PHE A 98 -10.92 15.53 25.92
N MET A 99 -10.88 15.62 27.25
CA MET A 99 -12.02 15.22 28.09
C MET A 99 -12.93 16.43 28.33
N THR A 100 -14.21 16.26 28.04
CA THR A 100 -15.22 17.29 28.19
C THR A 100 -15.77 17.39 29.64
N LEU A 101 -16.54 18.45 29.95
CA LEU A 101 -17.24 18.63 31.22
C LEU A 101 -18.04 17.40 31.68
N LYS A 102 -18.68 16.70 30.74
CA LYS A 102 -19.48 15.50 31.01
C LYS A 102 -18.65 14.23 31.18
N LYS A 103 -17.31 14.33 31.22
CA LYS A 103 -16.38 13.20 31.19
C LYS A 103 -16.51 12.32 29.92
N GLN A 104 -16.92 12.93 28.85
CA GLN A 104 -16.96 12.39 27.50
C GLN A 104 -15.71 12.86 26.76
N TRP A 105 -15.50 12.38 25.54
CA TRP A 105 -14.28 12.67 24.81
C TRP A 105 -14.54 13.54 23.58
N ARG A 106 -13.51 14.23 23.17
CA ARG A 106 -13.41 14.96 21.90
C ARG A 106 -12.05 14.72 21.30
N ILE A 107 -11.99 14.42 20.02
CA ILE A 107 -10.74 14.32 19.28
C ILE A 107 -10.64 15.54 18.38
N ILE A 108 -9.52 16.27 18.46
CA ILE A 108 -9.20 17.41 17.61
C ILE A 108 -7.96 17.11 16.80
N GLU A 109 -8.01 17.43 15.51
CA GLU A 109 -6.88 17.46 14.60
C GLU A 109 -6.54 18.91 14.26
N PHE A 110 -5.27 19.30 14.44
CA PHE A 110 -4.74 20.59 14.02
C PHE A 110 -4.08 20.44 12.66
N LEU A 111 -4.50 21.26 11.72
CA LEU A 111 -4.00 21.22 10.34
C LEU A 111 -2.65 21.93 10.25
N ASP A 112 -1.78 21.48 9.34
CA ASP A 112 -0.48 22.14 9.10
C ASP A 112 -0.65 23.40 8.25
N GLU A 113 -1.67 23.39 7.37
CA GLU A 113 -2.09 24.55 6.58
C GLU A 113 -3.61 24.73 6.66
N PRO A 114 -4.13 25.97 6.59
CA PRO A 114 -5.55 26.22 6.56
C PRO A 114 -6.22 25.49 5.39
N MET A 115 -7.40 24.93 5.64
CA MET A 115 -8.15 24.11 4.67
C MET A 115 -9.55 24.72 4.45
N ASP A 116 -10.02 24.70 3.21
CA ASP A 116 -11.40 25.07 2.87
C ASP A 116 -12.42 24.30 3.72
N VAL A 117 -13.48 24.98 4.15
CA VAL A 117 -14.46 24.41 5.09
C VAL A 117 -15.14 23.14 4.59
N GLN A 118 -15.37 23.00 3.28
CA GLN A 118 -15.98 21.78 2.74
C GLN A 118 -15.01 20.62 2.80
N LEU A 119 -13.73 20.86 2.52
CA LEU A 119 -12.69 19.85 2.66
C LEU A 119 -12.46 19.49 4.12
N ALA A 120 -12.43 20.49 5.03
CA ALA A 120 -12.31 20.28 6.45
C ALA A 120 -13.48 19.45 7.01
N HIS A 121 -14.71 19.73 6.56
CA HIS A 121 -15.87 18.92 6.92
C HIS A 121 -15.74 17.46 6.45
N ARG A 122 -15.34 17.23 5.19
CA ARG A 122 -15.09 15.87 4.68
C ARG A 122 -14.04 15.14 5.50
N ARG A 123 -12.93 15.80 5.82
CA ARG A 123 -11.86 15.24 6.65
C ARG A 123 -12.35 14.94 8.07
N ALA A 124 -13.19 15.79 8.66
CA ALA A 124 -13.83 15.51 9.94
C ALA A 124 -14.76 14.28 9.87
N LYS A 125 -15.47 14.10 8.76
CA LYS A 125 -16.28 12.89 8.51
C LYS A 125 -15.42 11.64 8.30
N GLU A 126 -14.28 11.74 7.67
CA GLU A 126 -13.30 10.65 7.57
C GLU A 126 -12.75 10.29 8.95
N LEU A 127 -12.38 11.27 9.76
CA LEU A 127 -11.98 11.04 11.14
C LEU A 127 -13.08 10.36 11.94
N GLN A 128 -14.34 10.80 11.79
CA GLN A 128 -15.50 10.16 12.42
C GLN A 128 -15.59 8.67 12.06
N LYS A 129 -15.52 8.34 10.79
CA LYS A 129 -15.51 6.93 10.31
C LYS A 129 -14.33 6.13 10.86
N ARG A 130 -13.16 6.74 10.97
CA ARG A 130 -11.99 6.09 11.58
C ARG A 130 -12.22 5.81 13.06
N VAL A 131 -12.80 6.75 13.81
CA VAL A 131 -13.20 6.54 15.20
C VAL A 131 -14.15 5.35 15.32
N GLU A 132 -15.16 5.28 14.47
CA GLU A 132 -16.13 4.18 14.45
C GLU A 132 -15.48 2.83 14.12
N ASN A 133 -14.67 2.78 13.08
CA ASN A 133 -14.09 1.52 12.59
C ASN A 133 -12.88 1.04 13.42
N GLU A 134 -11.96 1.94 13.77
CA GLU A 134 -10.69 1.60 14.40
C GLU A 134 -10.79 1.55 15.93
N LEU A 135 -11.62 2.41 16.53
CA LEU A 135 -11.86 2.42 17.98
C LEU A 135 -13.08 1.59 18.40
N GLY A 136 -13.95 1.23 17.46
CA GLY A 136 -15.20 0.51 17.73
C GLY A 136 -16.22 1.37 18.50
N ILE A 137 -16.24 2.67 18.28
CA ILE A 137 -17.05 3.64 19.04
C ILE A 137 -18.10 4.22 18.11
N GLU A 138 -19.38 4.01 18.38
CA GLU A 138 -20.47 4.68 17.67
C GLU A 138 -20.50 6.17 18.00
N THR A 139 -20.71 7.03 17.00
CA THR A 139 -20.80 8.49 17.15
C THR A 139 -22.12 9.01 16.58
N ASP A 140 -22.58 10.16 17.08
CA ASP A 140 -23.75 10.85 16.53
C ASP A 140 -23.47 11.34 15.09
N GLN A 141 -24.48 11.35 14.23
CA GLN A 141 -24.36 11.89 12.88
C GLN A 141 -23.87 13.34 12.82
N ARG A 142 -24.11 14.10 13.90
CA ARG A 142 -23.73 15.50 14.06
C ARG A 142 -22.45 15.68 14.88
N ALA A 143 -21.68 14.64 15.12
CA ALA A 143 -20.48 14.67 15.96
C ALA A 143 -19.33 15.53 15.40
N THR A 144 -19.34 15.87 14.12
CA THR A 144 -18.22 16.55 13.45
C THR A 144 -18.26 18.08 13.59
N CYS A 145 -17.07 18.69 13.62
CA CYS A 145 -16.85 20.13 13.55
C CYS A 145 -15.64 20.40 12.63
N PRO A 146 -15.75 21.23 11.56
CA PRO A 146 -16.94 21.97 11.20
C PRO A 146 -18.10 21.06 10.76
N THR A 147 -19.33 21.57 10.89
CA THR A 147 -20.52 20.94 10.30
C THR A 147 -20.58 21.23 8.80
N GLU A 148 -21.49 20.58 8.10
CA GLU A 148 -21.74 20.86 6.70
C GLU A 148 -22.10 22.36 6.53
N PRO A 149 -21.47 23.08 5.59
CA PRO A 149 -21.76 24.48 5.34
C PRO A 149 -23.24 24.66 4.92
N THR A 150 -23.95 25.56 5.57
CA THR A 150 -25.33 25.89 5.21
C THR A 150 -25.36 27.04 4.20
N SER A 151 -26.38 27.09 3.36
CA SER A 151 -26.55 28.09 2.30
C SER A 151 -26.71 29.53 2.81
N ASP A 152 -27.03 29.69 4.08
CA ASP A 152 -27.23 30.97 4.75
C ASP A 152 -25.96 31.52 5.45
N GLY A 153 -24.82 30.86 5.30
CA GLY A 153 -23.53 31.27 5.87
C GLY A 153 -23.47 31.17 7.39
N ALA A 154 -24.31 30.32 8.00
CA ALA A 154 -24.25 30.07 9.44
C ALA A 154 -22.88 29.47 9.82
N VAL A 155 -22.30 29.95 10.91
CA VAL A 155 -20.94 29.59 11.39
C VAL A 155 -20.81 28.11 11.80
N GLY A 156 -21.88 27.36 11.69
CA GLY A 156 -21.91 25.95 12.05
C GLY A 156 -21.77 25.72 13.56
N ARG A 157 -21.55 24.47 13.92
CA ARG A 157 -21.38 24.05 15.32
C ARG A 157 -20.03 24.55 15.86
N TRP A 158 -19.99 24.97 17.11
CA TRP A 158 -18.74 25.22 17.84
C TRP A 158 -18.42 24.12 18.84
N PHE A 159 -17.14 23.93 19.09
CA PHE A 159 -16.67 23.17 20.23
C PHE A 159 -16.26 24.07 21.37
N PHE A 160 -16.58 23.67 22.59
CA PHE A 160 -16.04 24.34 23.77
C PHE A 160 -14.52 24.17 23.78
N LEU A 161 -13.81 25.28 24.00
CA LEU A 161 -12.38 25.32 24.03
C LEU A 161 -11.84 24.62 25.29
N PRO A 162 -10.71 23.93 25.24
CA PRO A 162 -10.10 23.28 26.39
C PRO A 162 -9.50 24.31 27.37
N TYR A 163 -9.19 23.83 28.57
CA TYR A 163 -8.60 24.62 29.66
C TYR A 163 -9.46 25.71 30.26
N GLY A 164 -10.75 25.75 29.94
CA GLY A 164 -11.74 26.62 30.60
C GLY A 164 -12.32 25.98 31.86
N GLN A 165 -12.51 26.76 32.92
CA GLN A 165 -13.11 26.34 34.20
C GLN A 165 -12.59 25.03 34.82
N GLY A 166 -11.36 24.60 34.42
CA GLY A 166 -10.70 23.38 34.94
C GLY A 166 -11.28 22.06 34.44
N TYR A 167 -12.08 22.05 33.37
CA TYR A 167 -12.81 20.86 32.95
C TYR A 167 -12.29 20.22 31.66
N ASP A 168 -12.15 20.97 30.60
CA ASP A 168 -11.69 20.39 29.35
C ASP A 168 -10.16 20.41 29.27
N THR A 169 -9.54 19.24 29.30
CA THR A 169 -8.09 19.12 29.35
C THR A 169 -7.64 18.15 28.27
N CYS A 170 -6.55 18.46 27.59
CA CYS A 170 -5.87 17.53 26.72
C CYS A 170 -5.14 16.47 27.54
N TYR A 171 -5.12 15.24 27.04
CA TYR A 171 -4.47 14.13 27.73
C TYR A 171 -3.26 13.60 26.96
N SER A 172 -2.28 13.14 27.72
CA SER A 172 -1.10 12.44 27.18
C SER A 172 -1.49 11.04 26.65
N PRO A 173 -0.60 10.36 25.90
CA PRO A 173 -0.83 8.98 25.50
C PRO A 173 -1.04 8.01 26.67
N GLY A 174 -0.36 8.27 27.79
CA GLY A 174 -0.52 7.50 29.03
C GLY A 174 -1.79 7.79 29.81
N GLY A 175 -2.66 8.69 29.32
CA GLY A 175 -3.91 9.04 29.97
C GLY A 175 -3.77 10.03 31.12
N ASN A 176 -2.66 10.77 31.21
CA ASN A 176 -2.45 11.83 32.19
C ASN A 176 -2.89 13.18 31.61
N PRO A 177 -3.56 14.03 32.41
CA PRO A 177 -3.94 15.37 31.97
C PRO A 177 -2.67 16.22 31.73
N LEU A 178 -2.64 16.95 30.63
CA LEU A 178 -1.57 17.87 30.28
C LEU A 178 -1.86 19.26 30.82
N THR A 179 -0.82 19.93 31.33
CA THR A 179 -0.88 21.38 31.57
C THR A 179 -0.96 22.14 30.25
N LEU A 180 -1.36 23.42 30.30
CA LEU A 180 -1.41 24.26 29.11
C LEU A 180 -0.05 24.33 28.38
N GLN A 181 1.05 24.42 29.14
CA GLN A 181 2.40 24.45 28.56
C GLN A 181 2.80 23.12 27.88
N GLN A 182 2.45 22.00 28.51
CA GLN A 182 2.63 20.67 27.90
C GLN A 182 1.78 20.49 26.64
N PHE A 183 0.57 21.06 26.62
CA PHE A 183 -0.26 21.08 25.42
C PHE A 183 0.38 21.91 24.30
N PHE A 184 0.90 23.11 24.61
CA PHE A 184 1.62 23.93 23.63
C PHE A 184 2.84 23.22 23.06
N PHE A 185 3.64 22.59 23.92
CA PHE A 185 4.76 21.77 23.49
C PHE A 185 4.33 20.64 22.56
N ARG A 186 3.29 19.89 22.94
CA ARG A 186 2.75 18.82 22.12
C ARG A 186 2.23 19.34 20.79
N HIS A 187 1.54 20.46 20.75
CA HIS A 187 1.06 21.07 19.51
C HIS A 187 2.21 21.49 18.60
N LYS A 188 3.23 22.15 19.15
CA LYS A 188 4.44 22.56 18.43
C LYS A 188 5.15 21.38 17.75
N TYR A 189 5.26 20.26 18.44
CA TYR A 189 5.96 19.07 17.97
C TYR A 189 5.03 17.91 17.55
N ARG A 190 3.79 18.20 17.17
CA ARG A 190 2.78 17.17 16.87
C ARG A 190 3.17 16.20 15.76
N ASN A 191 4.04 16.65 14.87
CA ASN A 191 4.57 15.85 13.76
C ASN A 191 5.86 15.07 14.13
N HIS A 192 6.31 15.17 15.36
CA HIS A 192 7.52 14.52 15.87
C HIS A 192 7.16 13.53 17.00
N PRO A 193 6.69 12.31 16.66
CA PRO A 193 6.13 11.37 17.62
C PRO A 193 7.10 11.01 18.76
N ILE A 194 8.40 10.89 18.48
CA ILE A 194 9.42 10.58 19.49
C ILE A 194 9.56 11.72 20.51
N VAL A 195 9.50 12.97 20.05
CA VAL A 195 9.61 14.16 20.90
C VAL A 195 8.42 14.26 21.86
N VAL A 196 7.20 14.04 21.35
CA VAL A 196 5.98 14.19 22.15
C VAL A 196 5.64 12.99 23.03
N CYS A 197 6.25 11.83 22.80
CA CYS A 197 5.93 10.62 23.57
C CYS A 197 6.33 10.74 25.05
N GLY A 198 7.32 11.55 25.36
CA GLY A 198 7.79 11.79 26.73
C GLY A 198 6.98 12.78 27.54
N ILE A 199 5.96 13.43 26.95
CA ILE A 199 5.14 14.42 27.69
C ILE A 199 4.37 13.72 28.81
N GLY A 200 4.47 14.26 30.02
CA GLY A 200 3.78 13.72 31.20
C GLY A 200 4.41 12.44 31.75
N ILE A 201 5.63 12.06 31.36
CA ILE A 201 6.36 10.96 31.99
C ILE A 201 6.63 11.32 33.46
N ASP A 202 6.21 10.45 34.38
CA ASP A 202 6.52 10.57 35.79
C ASP A 202 8.00 10.30 36.07
N GLY A 203 8.63 11.18 36.83
CA GLY A 203 10.05 11.11 37.12
C GLY A 203 10.50 10.08 38.13
N GLY A 204 9.63 9.23 38.59
CA GLY A 204 9.88 8.35 39.72
C GLY A 204 10.21 6.88 39.41
N GLY A 205 10.27 6.50 38.14
CA GLY A 205 10.52 5.11 37.77
C GLY A 205 12.00 4.72 37.81
N ASN A 206 12.33 3.62 38.48
CA ASN A 206 13.60 2.91 38.36
C ASN A 206 13.79 2.24 36.98
N ASP A 207 13.02 2.64 35.99
CA ASP A 207 12.90 1.98 34.69
C ASP A 207 13.79 2.57 33.58
N GLY A 208 14.55 3.64 33.87
CA GLY A 208 15.40 4.30 32.88
C GLY A 208 14.67 4.97 31.72
N SER A 209 13.35 5.15 31.84
CA SER A 209 12.50 5.66 30.75
C SER A 209 12.91 7.03 30.23
N ARG A 210 13.38 7.92 31.12
CA ARG A 210 13.86 9.26 30.74
C ARG A 210 15.16 9.23 29.95
N GLY A 211 16.13 8.47 30.43
CA GLY A 211 17.42 8.32 29.74
C GLY A 211 17.23 7.73 28.36
N ASN A 212 16.35 6.76 28.25
CA ASN A 212 15.94 6.22 26.96
C ASN A 212 15.26 7.27 26.08
N HIS A 213 14.33 8.07 26.65
CA HIS A 213 13.67 9.12 25.88
C HIS A 213 14.67 10.18 25.39
N PHE A 214 15.57 10.68 26.24
CA PHE A 214 16.64 11.59 25.82
C PHE A 214 17.50 11.03 24.72
N TYR A 215 17.93 9.77 24.85
CA TYR A 215 18.70 9.08 23.84
C TYR A 215 17.98 9.07 22.48
N TYR A 216 16.71 8.70 22.46
CA TYR A 216 15.97 8.58 21.21
C TYR A 216 15.57 9.92 20.60
N VAL A 217 15.31 10.94 21.41
CA VAL A 217 15.11 12.30 20.89
C VAL A 217 16.38 12.82 20.23
N LYS A 218 17.54 12.58 20.82
CA LYS A 218 18.83 12.99 20.23
C LYS A 218 19.14 12.20 18.95
N LEU A 219 18.85 10.91 18.91
CA LEU A 219 18.93 10.13 17.68
C LEU A 219 17.96 10.65 16.61
N TYR A 220 16.76 10.99 17.01
CA TYR A 220 15.78 11.57 16.11
C TYR A 220 16.27 12.89 15.52
N LYS A 221 16.82 13.79 16.33
CA LYS A 221 17.47 15.03 15.88
C LYS A 221 18.65 14.77 14.93
N LYS A 222 19.46 13.76 15.20
CA LYS A 222 20.62 13.39 14.37
C LYS A 222 20.23 12.94 12.97
N HIS A 223 19.11 12.23 12.84
CA HIS A 223 18.72 11.56 11.61
C HIS A 223 17.52 12.21 10.91
N PHE A 224 16.75 13.05 11.60
CA PHE A 224 15.56 13.70 11.08
C PHE A 224 15.61 15.20 11.35
N ASP A 225 14.92 15.96 10.52
CA ASP A 225 14.82 17.41 10.70
C ASP A 225 13.88 17.72 11.87
N CYS A 226 14.47 17.99 13.02
CA CYS A 226 13.75 18.36 14.25
C CYS A 226 14.64 19.23 15.14
N ASP A 227 14.31 20.50 15.23
CA ASP A 227 14.98 21.43 16.14
C ASP A 227 14.20 21.53 17.47
N VAL A 228 14.58 20.70 18.42
CA VAL A 228 14.04 20.69 19.78
C VAL A 228 15.18 20.78 20.81
N ALA A 229 15.07 21.66 21.79
CA ALA A 229 16.03 21.76 22.88
C ALA A 229 15.73 20.70 23.96
N MET A 230 16.77 20.02 24.46
CA MET A 230 16.63 18.99 25.49
C MET A 230 16.08 19.54 26.80
N GLU A 231 16.40 20.79 27.13
CA GLU A 231 15.84 21.54 28.27
C GLU A 231 14.33 21.74 28.14
N GLU A 232 13.85 21.99 26.92
CA GLU A 232 12.41 22.11 26.63
C GLU A 232 11.70 20.78 26.87
N ILE A 233 12.31 19.67 26.45
CA ILE A 233 11.78 18.33 26.76
C ILE A 233 11.75 18.06 28.26
N ASN A 234 12.85 18.36 28.97
CA ASN A 234 12.91 18.15 30.42
C ASN A 234 11.82 18.92 31.17
N LYS A 235 11.56 20.17 30.77
CA LYS A 235 10.47 20.99 31.37
C LYS A 235 9.07 20.43 31.18
N ASN A 236 8.87 19.59 30.17
CA ASN A 236 7.57 19.02 29.84
C ASN A 236 7.32 17.62 30.44
N TYR A 237 8.24 17.08 31.22
CA TYR A 237 7.95 15.92 32.06
C TYR A 237 6.99 16.30 33.21
N ALA A 238 6.24 15.33 33.72
CA ALA A 238 5.40 15.53 34.90
C ALA A 238 6.21 15.98 36.11
N THR A 239 7.44 15.45 36.25
CA THR A 239 8.41 15.86 37.27
C THR A 239 9.76 16.11 36.58
N PRO A 240 10.08 17.34 36.17
CA PRO A 240 11.36 17.67 35.52
C PRO A 240 12.57 17.30 36.40
N LEU A 241 13.68 16.92 35.77
CA LEU A 241 14.94 16.75 36.45
C LEU A 241 15.50 18.11 36.89
N ASP A 242 16.14 18.14 38.06
CA ASP A 242 16.95 19.29 38.45
C ASP A 242 18.17 19.48 37.52
N ASP A 243 18.74 20.68 37.47
CA ASP A 243 19.80 21.02 36.52
C ASP A 243 21.00 20.08 36.62
N ARG A 244 21.35 19.60 37.80
CA ARG A 244 22.49 18.71 38.00
C ARG A 244 22.23 17.34 37.38
N LYS A 245 21.06 16.74 37.65
CA LYS A 245 20.68 15.44 37.12
C LYS A 245 20.44 15.51 35.63
N PHE A 246 19.80 16.58 35.16
CA PHE A 246 19.59 16.82 33.74
C PHE A 246 20.90 16.87 32.98
N ASN A 247 21.86 17.71 33.41
CA ASN A 247 23.18 17.83 32.78
C ASN A 247 23.97 16.52 32.80
N GLN A 248 23.83 15.70 33.85
CA GLN A 248 24.45 14.38 33.93
C GLN A 248 23.89 13.42 32.90
N GLU A 249 22.56 13.35 32.80
CA GLU A 249 21.85 12.47 31.87
C GLU A 249 22.07 12.91 30.42
N ASP A 250 22.06 14.21 30.16
CA ASP A 250 22.28 14.78 28.85
C ASP A 250 23.69 14.44 28.30
N LYS A 251 24.72 14.62 29.11
CA LYS A 251 26.11 14.23 28.77
C LYS A 251 26.29 12.73 28.58
N HIS A 252 25.64 11.92 29.40
CA HIS A 252 25.67 10.46 29.27
C HIS A 252 25.07 10.02 27.94
N THR A 253 23.95 10.66 27.54
CA THR A 253 23.25 10.39 26.29
C THR A 253 24.12 10.78 25.09
N ASP A 254 24.82 11.94 25.11
CA ASP A 254 25.74 12.37 24.05
C ASP A 254 26.81 11.32 23.78
N LYS A 255 27.47 10.84 24.83
CA LYS A 255 28.48 9.77 24.71
C LYS A 255 27.93 8.47 24.11
N SER A 256 26.68 8.19 24.36
CA SER A 256 26.02 7.00 23.80
C SER A 256 25.73 7.18 22.31
N ILE A 257 25.33 8.40 21.91
CA ILE A 257 25.02 8.72 20.50
C ILE A 257 26.31 8.83 19.66
N GLU A 258 27.43 9.32 20.22
CA GLU A 258 28.72 9.32 19.54
C GLU A 258 29.17 7.91 19.13
N LYS A 259 28.77 6.90 19.89
CA LYS A 259 29.07 5.48 19.61
C LYS A 259 28.05 4.81 18.67
N ASP A 260 27.00 5.52 18.31
CA ASP A 260 25.98 4.99 17.43
C ASP A 260 26.49 4.92 15.99
N VAL A 261 26.59 3.71 15.46
CA VAL A 261 27.11 3.40 14.12
C VAL A 261 26.03 3.23 13.07
N TYR A 262 24.77 3.29 13.47
CA TYR A 262 23.65 3.07 12.57
C TYR A 262 23.26 4.33 11.82
N ASN A 263 22.80 4.16 10.59
CA ASN A 263 22.34 5.26 9.74
C ASN A 263 20.83 5.52 9.88
N LYS A 264 20.34 6.53 9.16
CA LYS A 264 18.92 6.92 9.16
C LYS A 264 18.00 5.74 8.75
N GLU A 265 18.40 4.97 7.74
CA GLU A 265 17.63 3.83 7.25
C GLU A 265 17.46 2.76 8.33
N TYR A 266 18.46 2.53 9.16
CA TYR A 266 18.34 1.60 10.28
C TYR A 266 17.21 1.99 11.24
N TYR A 267 17.09 3.28 11.57
CA TYR A 267 16.04 3.78 12.45
C TYR A 267 14.68 3.90 11.75
N LEU A 268 14.66 4.23 10.45
CA LEU A 268 13.46 4.23 9.63
C LEU A 268 12.92 2.83 9.41
N ASN A 269 13.81 1.85 9.22
CA ASN A 269 13.44 0.47 8.94
C ASN A 269 13.07 -0.34 10.18
N GLY A 270 12.82 0.36 11.27
CA GLY A 270 12.10 -0.18 12.41
C GLY A 270 12.87 -1.10 13.31
N GLN A 271 13.29 -0.54 14.39
CA GLN A 271 13.58 -1.32 15.59
C GLN A 271 12.37 -1.27 16.51
N PRO A 272 11.39 -2.22 16.42
CA PRO A 272 10.18 -2.16 17.24
C PRO A 272 10.50 -2.07 18.71
N GLY A 273 11.57 -2.75 19.13
CA GLY A 273 11.92 -2.86 20.52
C GLY A 273 12.42 -1.57 21.17
N TRP A 274 13.15 -0.70 20.43
CA TRP A 274 13.66 0.51 21.07
C TRP A 274 12.57 1.57 21.24
N ILE A 275 11.69 1.68 20.27
CA ILE A 275 10.55 2.57 20.39
C ILE A 275 9.64 2.13 21.56
N GLN A 276 9.31 0.85 21.67
CA GLN A 276 8.51 0.31 22.77
C GLN A 276 9.14 0.59 24.15
N SER A 277 10.47 0.54 24.26
CA SER A 277 11.16 0.78 25.53
C SER A 277 11.23 2.25 25.91
N THR A 278 11.15 3.17 24.94
CA THR A 278 11.34 4.61 25.16
C THR A 278 10.19 5.25 25.91
N CYS A 279 8.96 4.94 25.56
CA CYS A 279 7.79 5.66 26.03
C CYS A 279 6.89 4.84 26.97
N GLY A 280 7.16 3.56 27.17
CA GLY A 280 6.31 2.68 27.96
C GLY A 280 4.88 2.52 27.41
N VAL A 281 4.60 3.05 26.22
CA VAL A 281 3.27 3.08 25.58
C VAL A 281 3.36 2.33 24.26
N LYS A 282 3.17 1.04 24.33
CA LYS A 282 3.19 0.15 23.15
C LYS A 282 2.34 0.65 21.96
N PRO A 283 1.13 1.18 22.17
CA PRO A 283 0.29 1.67 21.09
C PRO A 283 0.80 2.90 20.38
N PHE A 284 1.43 3.83 21.09
CA PHE A 284 1.90 5.10 20.52
C PHE A 284 2.98 4.91 19.44
N LEU A 285 3.79 3.93 19.64
CA LEU A 285 4.94 3.67 18.78
C LEU A 285 4.55 2.94 17.52
N ASP A 286 3.52 2.12 17.62
CA ASP A 286 2.89 1.51 16.47
C ASP A 286 2.25 2.57 15.56
N ALA A 287 1.89 3.76 16.09
CA ALA A 287 1.14 4.73 15.30
C ALA A 287 1.97 5.63 14.35
N LYS A 288 3.24 5.91 14.56
CA LYS A 288 4.03 6.76 13.63
C LYS A 288 5.53 6.45 13.49
N GLY A 289 6.19 5.92 14.48
CA GLY A 289 7.60 5.61 14.37
C GLY A 289 7.79 4.26 13.71
N PHE A 290 7.16 3.27 14.29
CA PHE A 290 7.29 1.88 13.88
C PHE A 290 6.27 1.49 12.82
N VAL A 291 5.01 1.98 12.91
CA VAL A 291 3.96 1.67 11.92
C VAL A 291 4.24 2.30 10.56
N ALA A 292 4.81 3.50 10.46
CA ALA A 292 5.19 4.02 9.14
C ALA A 292 6.24 3.15 8.45
N ILE A 293 7.12 2.55 9.21
CA ILE A 293 8.19 1.68 8.71
C ILE A 293 7.70 0.25 8.59
N ALA A 294 6.96 -0.25 9.58
CA ALA A 294 6.32 -1.55 9.49
C ALA A 294 5.20 -1.53 8.45
N ASN A 295 4.43 -0.47 8.30
CA ASN A 295 3.46 -0.35 7.22
C ASN A 295 4.15 -0.29 5.87
N ALA A 296 5.24 0.44 5.70
CA ALA A 296 6.01 0.39 4.46
C ALA A 296 6.53 -1.02 4.15
N ILE A 297 6.97 -1.76 5.17
CA ILE A 297 7.39 -3.16 5.01
C ILE A 297 6.17 -4.07 4.84
N LEU A 298 5.11 -3.92 5.64
CA LEU A 298 3.90 -4.73 5.58
C LEU A 298 3.14 -4.48 4.28
N ASP A 299 3.00 -3.23 3.85
CA ASP A 299 2.35 -2.85 2.60
C ASP A 299 3.13 -3.33 1.38
N ASN A 300 4.45 -3.45 1.51
CA ASN A 300 5.32 -3.96 0.46
C ASN A 300 5.40 -5.49 0.42
N HIS A 301 4.95 -6.21 1.45
CA HIS A 301 5.08 -7.66 1.51
C HIS A 301 3.73 -8.35 1.73
N ILE A 302 3.45 -9.35 0.91
CA ILE A 302 2.28 -10.23 1.02
C ILE A 302 2.79 -11.65 1.26
N TYR A 303 2.30 -12.31 2.30
CA TYR A 303 2.66 -13.71 2.55
C TYR A 303 1.75 -14.66 1.78
N VAL A 304 2.34 -15.47 0.91
CA VAL A 304 1.64 -16.46 0.08
C VAL A 304 1.78 -17.85 0.71
N GLN A 305 0.68 -18.34 1.29
CA GLN A 305 0.68 -19.57 2.10
C GLN A 305 1.08 -20.81 1.30
N SER A 306 0.54 -20.99 0.08
CA SER A 306 0.85 -22.15 -0.77
C SER A 306 2.34 -22.25 -1.13
N ARG A 307 3.05 -21.12 -1.14
CA ARG A 307 4.46 -21.02 -1.50
C ARG A 307 5.38 -20.92 -0.29
N CYS A 308 4.83 -20.57 0.88
CA CYS A 308 5.57 -20.24 2.10
C CYS A 308 6.61 -19.11 1.91
N ASP A 309 6.36 -18.20 0.97
CA ASP A 309 7.19 -17.05 0.61
C ASP A 309 6.47 -15.74 0.81
N PHE A 310 7.26 -14.66 0.85
CA PHE A 310 6.76 -13.30 0.75
C PHE A 310 6.81 -12.85 -0.71
N PHE A 311 5.78 -12.13 -1.14
CA PHE A 311 5.81 -11.40 -2.40
C PHE A 311 6.08 -9.93 -2.11
N GLU A 312 7.09 -9.37 -2.75
CA GLU A 312 7.49 -7.98 -2.60
C GLU A 312 6.88 -7.16 -3.73
N ASN A 313 6.00 -6.21 -3.38
CA ASN A 313 5.23 -5.42 -4.35
C ASN A 313 6.12 -4.54 -5.24
N ASP A 314 7.16 -3.92 -4.68
CA ASP A 314 8.04 -2.99 -5.42
C ASP A 314 8.83 -3.70 -6.52
N THR A 315 9.30 -4.91 -6.28
CA THR A 315 10.06 -5.70 -7.26
C THR A 315 9.19 -6.64 -8.09
N ASN A 316 7.96 -6.90 -7.63
CA ASN A 316 7.08 -7.96 -8.15
C ASN A 316 7.80 -9.33 -8.18
N GLU A 317 8.42 -9.70 -7.07
CA GLU A 317 9.17 -10.95 -6.95
C GLU A 317 8.84 -11.68 -5.66
N PHE A 318 8.93 -13.01 -5.71
CA PHE A 318 8.89 -13.82 -4.51
C PHE A 318 10.24 -13.79 -3.79
N LYS A 319 10.20 -13.56 -2.48
CA LYS A 319 11.37 -13.58 -1.59
C LYS A 319 11.19 -14.71 -0.57
N SER A 320 12.18 -15.57 -0.45
CA SER A 320 12.16 -16.59 0.60
C SER A 320 12.34 -15.97 1.98
N LYS A 321 12.01 -16.71 3.03
CA LYS A 321 12.25 -16.28 4.42
C LYS A 321 13.71 -15.96 4.68
N GLU A 322 14.63 -16.71 4.10
CA GLU A 322 16.07 -16.50 4.19
C GLU A 322 16.48 -15.19 3.52
N GLN A 323 15.96 -14.90 2.33
CA GLN A 323 16.23 -13.63 1.62
C GLN A 323 15.72 -12.42 2.43
N ILE A 324 14.52 -12.49 2.99
CA ILE A 324 13.99 -11.45 3.87
C ILE A 324 14.88 -11.30 5.11
N ASN A 325 15.31 -12.40 5.73
CA ASN A 325 16.15 -12.36 6.91
C ASN A 325 17.55 -11.79 6.62
N ASP A 326 18.14 -12.13 5.49
CA ASP A 326 19.46 -11.64 5.09
C ASP A 326 19.42 -10.15 4.76
N TRP A 327 18.38 -9.69 4.07
CA TRP A 327 18.17 -8.29 3.75
C TRP A 327 18.05 -7.42 5.02
N TRP A 328 17.30 -7.92 6.03
CA TRP A 328 17.03 -7.19 7.27
C TRP A 328 17.89 -7.63 8.46
N LYS A 329 18.96 -8.39 8.22
CA LYS A 329 19.83 -8.95 9.27
C LYS A 329 20.42 -7.89 10.21
N HIS A 330 20.72 -6.71 9.70
CA HIS A 330 21.28 -5.60 10.47
C HIS A 330 20.29 -4.95 11.44
N THR A 331 18.99 -5.10 11.23
CA THR A 331 17.95 -4.47 12.05
C THR A 331 17.71 -5.15 13.38
N LYS A 332 18.13 -6.42 13.55
CA LYS A 332 17.92 -7.25 14.75
C LYS A 332 16.49 -7.13 15.30
N PRO A 333 15.47 -7.44 14.50
CA PRO A 333 14.09 -7.23 14.89
C PRO A 333 13.73 -8.04 16.13
N LYS A 334 12.79 -7.54 16.93
CA LYS A 334 12.32 -8.21 18.14
C LYS A 334 10.87 -8.64 17.95
N GLY A 335 10.59 -9.89 18.25
CA GLY A 335 9.22 -10.42 18.28
C GLY A 335 8.42 -9.92 19.49
N GLN A 336 7.18 -10.35 19.59
CA GLN A 336 6.26 -9.96 20.68
C GLN A 336 6.78 -10.27 22.09
N ASN A 337 7.65 -11.26 22.22
CA ASN A 337 8.29 -11.64 23.48
C ASN A 337 9.54 -10.80 23.82
N GLY A 338 9.87 -9.76 23.03
CA GLY A 338 11.04 -8.90 23.21
C GLY A 338 12.39 -9.54 22.85
N LYS A 339 12.43 -10.80 22.43
CA LYS A 339 13.65 -11.48 21.98
C LYS A 339 13.95 -11.17 20.52
N THR A 340 15.23 -11.11 20.16
CA THR A 340 15.63 -10.99 18.76
C THR A 340 15.14 -12.21 17.98
N GLN A 341 14.45 -11.95 16.87
CA GLN A 341 13.93 -12.97 15.97
C GLN A 341 14.32 -12.62 14.54
N PRO A 342 14.30 -13.58 13.61
CA PRO A 342 14.41 -13.30 12.18
C PRO A 342 13.27 -12.38 11.72
N MET A 343 13.55 -11.46 10.79
CA MET A 343 12.53 -10.53 10.27
C MET A 343 11.31 -11.25 9.71
N SER A 344 11.51 -12.35 8.99
CA SER A 344 10.41 -13.17 8.47
C SER A 344 9.46 -13.70 9.55
N ALA A 345 9.99 -14.04 10.73
CA ALA A 345 9.19 -14.49 11.86
C ALA A 345 8.40 -13.32 12.46
N VAL A 346 9.04 -12.16 12.63
CA VAL A 346 8.37 -10.94 13.13
C VAL A 346 7.23 -10.52 12.21
N LEU A 347 7.45 -10.54 10.90
CA LEU A 347 6.39 -10.24 9.92
C LEU A 347 5.24 -11.24 10.00
N LEU A 348 5.53 -12.54 10.14
CA LEU A 348 4.49 -13.58 10.22
C LEU A 348 3.64 -13.51 11.50
N GLU A 349 4.23 -13.00 12.60
CA GLU A 349 3.53 -12.76 13.86
C GLU A 349 2.65 -11.49 13.81
N HIS A 350 2.84 -10.60 12.83
CA HIS A 350 2.12 -9.33 12.74
C HIS A 350 0.68 -9.55 12.25
N ASN A 351 -0.28 -8.97 12.96
CA ASN A 351 -1.70 -9.13 12.62
C ASN A 351 -2.08 -8.45 11.30
N ASP A 352 -1.41 -7.33 10.98
CA ASP A 352 -1.69 -6.54 9.78
C ASP A 352 -0.95 -7.04 8.54
N LEU A 353 -0.13 -8.11 8.66
CA LEU A 353 0.48 -8.71 7.49
C LEU A 353 -0.61 -9.34 6.61
N THR A 354 -0.69 -8.87 5.38
CA THR A 354 -1.57 -9.47 4.39
C THR A 354 -1.12 -10.90 4.08
N LYS A 355 -2.03 -11.87 4.29
CA LYS A 355 -1.78 -13.29 4.04
C LYS A 355 -2.82 -13.80 3.05
N VAL A 356 -2.35 -14.38 1.96
CA VAL A 356 -3.21 -14.96 0.91
C VAL A 356 -3.00 -16.46 0.81
N ARG A 357 -4.01 -17.17 0.35
CA ARG A 357 -3.99 -18.62 0.20
C ARG A 357 -2.98 -19.06 -0.86
N SER A 358 -3.04 -18.45 -2.04
CA SER A 358 -2.21 -18.77 -3.20
C SER A 358 -2.08 -17.56 -4.11
N TYR A 359 -1.60 -17.77 -5.32
CA TYR A 359 -1.42 -16.72 -6.33
C TYR A 359 -1.88 -17.20 -7.71
N LEU A 360 -2.06 -16.24 -8.61
CA LEU A 360 -2.43 -16.46 -10.01
C LEU A 360 -1.91 -15.32 -10.88
N THR A 361 -2.00 -15.47 -12.20
CA THR A 361 -1.66 -14.41 -13.16
C THR A 361 -2.84 -14.19 -14.08
N HIS A 362 -3.61 -13.15 -13.85
CA HIS A 362 -4.84 -12.89 -14.60
C HIS A 362 -4.98 -11.42 -15.01
N ALA A 363 -4.86 -11.15 -16.31
CA ALA A 363 -4.92 -9.79 -16.87
C ALA A 363 -6.28 -9.08 -16.66
N GLY A 364 -7.35 -9.81 -16.41
CA GLY A 364 -8.68 -9.26 -16.16
C GLY A 364 -8.95 -8.83 -14.71
N LEU A 365 -8.06 -9.19 -13.79
CA LEU A 365 -8.14 -8.81 -12.38
C LEU A 365 -7.12 -7.71 -12.06
N LYS A 366 -7.41 -6.88 -11.07
CA LYS A 366 -6.43 -5.91 -10.58
C LYS A 366 -5.19 -6.66 -10.05
N PRO A 367 -3.97 -6.14 -10.30
CA PRO A 367 -2.78 -6.60 -9.59
C PRO A 367 -2.95 -6.46 -8.07
N GLY A 368 -2.32 -7.36 -7.32
CA GLY A 368 -2.43 -7.40 -5.87
C GLY A 368 -3.45 -8.41 -5.35
N VAL A 369 -3.94 -8.21 -4.14
CA VAL A 369 -4.88 -9.15 -3.50
C VAL A 369 -6.27 -9.07 -4.13
N VAL A 370 -6.81 -10.24 -4.46
CA VAL A 370 -8.15 -10.40 -5.04
C VAL A 370 -8.88 -11.52 -4.31
N THR A 371 -10.15 -11.28 -4.00
CA THR A 371 -11.02 -12.31 -3.42
C THR A 371 -11.67 -13.10 -4.54
N ILE A 372 -11.41 -14.40 -4.58
CA ILE A 372 -11.99 -15.33 -5.55
C ILE A 372 -13.20 -15.99 -4.92
N THR A 373 -14.34 -15.92 -5.60
CA THR A 373 -15.56 -16.63 -5.24
C THR A 373 -15.62 -17.97 -5.98
N ARG A 374 -16.43 -18.90 -5.47
CA ARG A 374 -16.56 -20.25 -6.04
C ARG A 374 -16.99 -20.20 -7.51
N GLY A 375 -16.18 -20.80 -8.38
CA GLY A 375 -16.45 -20.88 -9.82
C GLY A 375 -16.05 -19.64 -10.63
N MET A 376 -15.51 -18.60 -10.01
CA MET A 376 -15.05 -17.38 -10.70
C MET A 376 -13.89 -17.65 -11.66
N ILE A 377 -12.95 -18.50 -11.24
CA ILE A 377 -11.82 -18.93 -12.08
C ILE A 377 -11.68 -20.44 -11.94
N LYS A 378 -11.58 -21.15 -13.06
CA LYS A 378 -11.37 -22.59 -13.09
C LYS A 378 -10.03 -22.95 -12.44
N GLY A 379 -10.03 -23.99 -11.61
CA GLY A 379 -8.83 -24.40 -10.89
C GLY A 379 -8.57 -23.62 -9.59
N THR A 380 -9.45 -22.67 -9.19
CA THR A 380 -9.36 -21.99 -7.89
C THR A 380 -10.41 -22.51 -6.91
N THR A 381 -10.14 -22.27 -5.64
CA THR A 381 -11.10 -22.42 -4.55
C THR A 381 -11.40 -21.03 -3.98
N GLU A 382 -12.51 -20.89 -3.24
CA GLU A 382 -12.86 -19.63 -2.59
C GLU A 382 -11.79 -19.16 -1.61
N GLY A 383 -11.49 -17.86 -1.63
CA GLY A 383 -10.50 -17.22 -0.75
C GLY A 383 -9.72 -16.08 -1.42
N ASP A 384 -8.78 -15.53 -0.66
CA ASP A 384 -7.91 -14.46 -1.15
C ASP A 384 -6.69 -15.03 -1.87
N TYR A 385 -6.46 -14.51 -3.05
CA TYR A 385 -5.33 -14.83 -3.93
C TYR A 385 -4.53 -13.57 -4.24
N LEU A 386 -3.24 -13.73 -4.50
CA LEU A 386 -2.40 -12.69 -5.04
C LEU A 386 -2.42 -12.76 -6.57
N ASN A 387 -2.91 -11.73 -7.24
CA ASN A 387 -2.73 -11.59 -8.68
C ASN A 387 -1.38 -10.94 -8.97
N ILE A 388 -0.43 -11.73 -9.48
CA ILE A 388 0.93 -11.29 -9.82
C ILE A 388 1.04 -10.77 -11.27
N TYR A 389 -0.09 -10.58 -11.95
CA TYR A 389 -0.09 -9.96 -13.27
C TYR A 389 0.51 -8.56 -13.22
N ASN A 390 1.50 -8.32 -14.06
CA ASN A 390 2.16 -7.03 -14.16
C ASN A 390 1.58 -6.24 -15.35
N ASP A 391 0.66 -5.31 -15.06
CA ASP A 391 0.09 -4.47 -16.13
C ASP A 391 1.18 -3.61 -16.77
N PRO A 392 1.42 -3.73 -18.08
CA PRO A 392 2.42 -2.92 -18.77
C PRO A 392 2.07 -1.44 -18.88
N GLY A 393 0.86 -1.02 -18.47
CA GLY A 393 0.43 0.37 -18.51
C GLY A 393 0.31 0.98 -19.92
N ILE A 394 0.16 0.15 -20.94
CA ILE A 394 0.07 0.62 -22.33
C ILE A 394 -1.38 1.05 -22.61
N GLU A 395 -1.59 2.33 -22.87
CA GLU A 395 -2.89 2.84 -23.29
C GLU A 395 -3.08 2.63 -24.81
N PRO A 396 -4.24 2.11 -25.27
CA PRO A 396 -4.53 1.94 -26.67
C PRO A 396 -4.57 3.29 -27.42
N ASN A 397 -3.83 3.40 -28.51
CA ASN A 397 -3.76 4.65 -29.30
C ASN A 397 -3.95 4.36 -30.80
N LYS A 398 -5.06 4.83 -31.38
CA LYS A 398 -5.40 4.62 -32.81
C LYS A 398 -4.43 5.30 -33.79
N ASP A 399 -3.71 6.34 -33.33
CA ASP A 399 -2.83 7.14 -34.17
C ASP A 399 -1.39 6.58 -34.24
N THR A 400 -1.06 5.59 -33.41
CA THR A 400 0.25 4.92 -33.44
C THR A 400 0.32 3.90 -34.59
N PRO A 401 1.37 3.95 -35.44
CA PRO A 401 1.51 3.05 -36.59
C PRO A 401 1.67 1.58 -36.21
N TYR A 402 0.90 0.70 -36.83
CA TYR A 402 1.02 -0.76 -36.71
C TYR A 402 0.75 -1.50 -38.03
N LYS A 403 0.20 -0.82 -39.07
CA LYS A 403 -0.29 -1.47 -40.30
C LYS A 403 0.76 -2.27 -41.03
N ARG A 404 1.99 -1.79 -41.10
CA ARG A 404 3.11 -2.51 -41.76
C ARG A 404 3.42 -3.83 -41.04
N PHE A 405 3.33 -3.85 -39.71
CA PHE A 405 3.42 -5.11 -38.94
C PHE A 405 2.28 -6.06 -39.31
N ASP A 406 1.05 -5.57 -39.39
CA ASP A 406 -0.11 -6.35 -39.76
C ASP A 406 0.00 -6.93 -41.19
N GLU A 407 0.40 -6.11 -42.15
CA GLU A 407 0.67 -6.50 -43.53
C GLU A 407 1.75 -7.58 -43.64
N TYR A 408 2.85 -7.44 -42.88
CA TYR A 408 3.94 -8.40 -42.90
C TYR A 408 3.50 -9.79 -42.43
N TYR A 409 2.82 -9.87 -41.28
CA TYR A 409 2.39 -11.18 -40.76
C TYR A 409 1.23 -11.76 -41.55
N SER A 410 0.37 -10.94 -42.13
CA SER A 410 -0.65 -11.37 -43.08
C SER A 410 -0.02 -11.98 -44.34
N TRP A 411 1.05 -11.38 -44.86
CA TRP A 411 1.80 -11.95 -45.98
C TRP A 411 2.54 -13.23 -45.58
N LEU A 412 3.18 -13.25 -44.40
CA LEU A 412 4.00 -14.38 -43.95
C LEU A 412 3.18 -15.63 -43.66
N LEU A 413 2.05 -15.50 -42.96
CA LEU A 413 1.23 -16.62 -42.49
C LEU A 413 0.06 -16.93 -43.42
N GLY A 414 -0.30 -16.02 -44.28
CA GLY A 414 -1.57 -15.95 -45.00
C GLY A 414 -2.65 -15.22 -44.20
N PRO A 415 -3.56 -14.49 -44.88
CA PRO A 415 -4.53 -13.61 -44.24
C PRO A 415 -5.46 -14.33 -43.26
N ASP A 416 -5.93 -15.53 -43.59
CA ASP A 416 -6.82 -16.30 -42.72
C ASP A 416 -6.13 -16.79 -41.44
N ASN A 417 -4.93 -17.34 -41.58
CA ASN A 417 -4.12 -17.79 -40.42
C ASN A 417 -3.75 -16.58 -39.53
N TRP A 418 -3.39 -15.46 -40.14
CA TRP A 418 -3.07 -14.26 -39.41
C TRP A 418 -4.28 -13.68 -38.65
N LEU A 419 -5.46 -13.77 -39.22
CA LEU A 419 -6.69 -13.37 -38.54
C LEU A 419 -6.93 -14.22 -37.28
N ILE A 420 -6.74 -15.54 -37.36
CA ILE A 420 -6.87 -16.45 -36.21
C ILE A 420 -5.86 -16.07 -35.10
N GLU A 421 -4.61 -15.78 -35.48
CA GLU A 421 -3.58 -15.34 -34.52
C GLU A 421 -3.91 -14.00 -33.87
N LYS A 422 -4.44 -13.04 -34.62
CA LYS A 422 -4.95 -11.76 -34.07
C LYS A 422 -6.13 -11.99 -33.12
N GLN A 423 -7.06 -12.85 -33.46
CA GLN A 423 -8.19 -13.21 -32.59
C GLN A 423 -7.70 -13.82 -31.26
N LYS A 424 -6.68 -14.70 -31.34
CA LYS A 424 -6.05 -15.29 -30.18
C LYS A 424 -5.40 -14.23 -29.28
N LEU A 425 -4.67 -13.27 -29.85
CA LEU A 425 -4.10 -12.14 -29.11
C LEU A 425 -5.17 -11.22 -28.53
N ALA A 426 -6.19 -10.89 -29.30
CA ALA A 426 -7.32 -10.06 -28.87
C ALA A 426 -8.07 -10.69 -27.69
N PHE A 427 -8.30 -12.01 -27.72
CA PHE A 427 -8.87 -12.76 -26.61
C PHE A 427 -8.04 -12.61 -25.34
N CYS A 428 -6.72 -12.79 -25.44
CA CYS A 428 -5.81 -12.64 -24.30
C CYS A 428 -5.80 -11.21 -23.72
N LEU A 429 -5.98 -10.18 -24.57
CA LEU A 429 -6.05 -8.78 -24.13
C LEU A 429 -7.38 -8.43 -23.45
N ARG A 430 -8.49 -9.03 -23.90
CA ARG A 430 -9.84 -8.81 -23.36
C ARG A 430 -10.14 -9.65 -22.12
N ALA A 431 -9.15 -10.03 -21.39
CA ALA A 431 -9.28 -10.90 -20.21
C ALA A 431 -10.30 -10.40 -19.16
N LYS A 432 -10.55 -9.10 -19.08
CA LYS A 432 -11.56 -8.50 -18.18
C LYS A 432 -12.98 -8.93 -18.56
N GLU A 433 -13.27 -9.02 -19.85
CA GLU A 433 -14.58 -9.40 -20.40
C GLU A 433 -14.81 -10.90 -20.30
N GLU A 434 -13.71 -11.66 -20.24
CA GLU A 434 -13.72 -13.13 -20.25
C GLU A 434 -13.68 -13.77 -18.83
N ILE A 435 -13.64 -12.98 -17.77
CA ILE A 435 -13.58 -13.46 -16.37
C ILE A 435 -14.69 -14.48 -16.06
N ASN A 436 -15.91 -14.22 -16.54
CA ASN A 436 -17.07 -15.07 -16.29
C ASN A 436 -17.09 -16.34 -17.15
N HIS A 437 -16.14 -16.51 -18.07
CA HIS A 437 -16.06 -17.62 -19.02
C HIS A 437 -14.85 -18.55 -18.78
N ASN A 438 -14.46 -18.74 -17.52
CA ASN A 438 -13.32 -19.57 -17.10
C ASN A 438 -11.93 -19.02 -17.41
N GLY A 439 -11.81 -17.71 -17.57
CA GLY A 439 -10.52 -17.04 -17.69
C GLY A 439 -10.00 -16.97 -19.14
N ILE A 440 -8.77 -16.53 -19.24
CA ILE A 440 -8.08 -16.18 -20.47
C ILE A 440 -7.31 -17.34 -21.12
N LYS A 441 -7.56 -18.58 -20.68
CA LYS A 441 -6.89 -19.75 -21.22
C LYS A 441 -7.59 -20.30 -22.45
N ILE A 442 -6.82 -20.42 -23.53
CA ILE A 442 -7.24 -21.06 -24.77
C ILE A 442 -6.81 -22.53 -24.72
N GLN A 443 -7.70 -23.46 -25.06
CA GLN A 443 -7.46 -24.91 -25.01
C GLN A 443 -6.81 -25.46 -26.29
N TRP A 444 -6.12 -24.61 -27.04
CA TRP A 444 -5.35 -24.99 -28.22
C TRP A 444 -4.11 -24.10 -28.33
N PHE A 445 -3.13 -24.52 -29.12
CA PHE A 445 -1.89 -23.84 -29.35
C PHE A 445 -1.55 -23.73 -30.83
N SER A 446 -0.81 -22.68 -31.19
CA SER A 446 -0.35 -22.47 -32.57
C SER A 446 1.02 -23.07 -32.77
N ILE A 447 1.24 -23.73 -33.91
CA ILE A 447 2.54 -24.18 -34.35
C ILE A 447 2.90 -23.41 -35.63
N TRP A 448 3.94 -22.59 -35.56
CA TRP A 448 4.51 -21.93 -36.72
C TRP A 448 5.73 -22.71 -37.21
N HIS A 449 5.51 -23.53 -38.22
CA HIS A 449 6.55 -24.34 -38.85
C HIS A 449 7.16 -23.62 -40.03
N SER A 450 8.50 -23.59 -40.12
CA SER A 450 9.25 -23.07 -41.28
C SER A 450 10.59 -23.73 -41.37
N THR A 451 10.90 -24.38 -42.48
CA THR A 451 12.24 -24.91 -42.75
C THR A 451 13.30 -23.80 -42.90
N THR A 452 12.84 -22.56 -43.14
CA THR A 452 13.71 -21.39 -43.25
C THR A 452 13.86 -20.68 -41.90
N GLN A 453 15.08 -20.40 -41.49
CA GLN A 453 15.40 -19.59 -40.34
C GLN A 453 15.32 -18.10 -40.67
N GLY A 454 14.99 -17.26 -39.69
CA GLY A 454 14.96 -15.79 -39.85
C GLY A 454 13.70 -15.25 -40.49
N VAL A 455 12.59 -16.00 -40.52
CA VAL A 455 11.29 -15.57 -41.05
C VAL A 455 10.49 -14.69 -40.10
N GLY A 456 11.08 -14.13 -39.05
CA GLY A 456 10.39 -13.18 -38.15
C GLY A 456 9.68 -13.80 -36.95
N LYS A 457 9.72 -15.14 -36.71
CA LYS A 457 9.10 -15.78 -35.54
C LYS A 457 9.54 -15.14 -34.21
N GLY A 458 10.86 -14.90 -34.05
CA GLY A 458 11.41 -14.27 -32.86
C GLY A 458 11.02 -12.79 -32.70
N LEU A 459 10.85 -12.06 -33.80
CA LEU A 459 10.35 -10.68 -33.74
C LEU A 459 8.90 -10.63 -33.28
N PHE A 460 8.06 -11.56 -33.71
CA PHE A 460 6.69 -11.67 -33.23
C PHE A 460 6.64 -11.87 -31.71
N SER A 461 7.45 -12.79 -31.16
CA SER A 461 7.49 -12.99 -29.70
C SER A 461 7.94 -11.74 -28.93
N GLN A 462 8.81 -10.90 -29.50
CA GLN A 462 9.21 -9.63 -28.90
C GLN A 462 8.09 -8.59 -28.95
N VAL A 463 7.33 -8.51 -30.05
CA VAL A 463 6.15 -7.63 -30.13
C VAL A 463 5.10 -8.05 -29.10
N VAL A 464 4.82 -9.34 -28.97
CA VAL A 464 3.88 -9.84 -27.96
C VAL A 464 4.40 -9.57 -26.54
N GLN A 465 5.71 -9.71 -26.32
CA GLN A 465 6.31 -9.37 -25.02
C GLN A 465 6.19 -7.88 -24.69
N SER A 466 6.37 -7.01 -25.67
CA SER A 466 6.14 -5.57 -25.51
C SER A 466 4.67 -5.27 -25.20
N LEU A 467 3.76 -5.90 -25.93
CA LEU A 467 2.30 -5.69 -25.80
C LEU A 467 1.72 -6.15 -24.45
N PHE A 468 2.17 -7.30 -23.95
CA PHE A 468 1.65 -7.92 -22.71
C PHE A 468 2.52 -7.66 -21.48
N GLY A 469 3.72 -7.10 -21.65
CA GLY A 469 4.70 -6.86 -20.59
C GLY A 469 5.68 -8.02 -20.39
N TYR A 470 6.93 -7.66 -20.11
CA TYR A 470 8.06 -8.59 -19.99
C TYR A 470 7.87 -9.65 -18.90
N LYS A 471 7.19 -9.31 -17.80
CA LYS A 471 6.94 -10.27 -16.72
C LYS A 471 5.86 -11.30 -17.05
N ASN A 472 4.93 -10.97 -17.93
CA ASN A 472 3.78 -11.82 -18.27
C ASN A 472 4.04 -12.76 -19.45
N VAL A 473 5.15 -12.58 -20.19
CA VAL A 473 5.49 -13.34 -21.38
C VAL A 473 6.84 -14.06 -21.21
N ALA A 474 6.90 -15.33 -21.59
CA ALA A 474 8.15 -16.06 -21.74
C ALA A 474 8.45 -16.23 -23.25
N PRO A 475 9.36 -15.41 -23.84
CA PRO A 475 9.51 -15.33 -25.30
C PRO A 475 10.38 -16.44 -25.90
N ASN A 476 11.10 -17.19 -25.08
CA ASN A 476 12.05 -18.20 -25.55
C ASN A 476 12.23 -19.32 -24.52
N VAL A 477 11.27 -20.22 -24.46
CA VAL A 477 11.35 -21.41 -23.61
C VAL A 477 11.68 -22.63 -24.48
N LYS A 478 12.72 -23.39 -24.10
CA LYS A 478 13.00 -24.65 -24.76
C LYS A 478 12.05 -25.73 -24.24
N PHE A 479 11.52 -26.56 -25.12
CA PHE A 479 10.57 -27.61 -24.78
C PHE A 479 11.09 -28.53 -23.64
N LYS A 480 12.39 -28.92 -23.70
CA LYS A 480 13.01 -29.71 -22.65
C LYS A 480 13.01 -29.04 -21.27
N GLN A 481 12.99 -27.71 -21.20
CA GLN A 481 12.95 -26.98 -19.94
C GLN A 481 11.56 -27.01 -19.26
N MET A 482 10.50 -27.22 -20.04
CA MET A 482 9.15 -27.36 -19.50
C MET A 482 8.88 -28.74 -18.90
N THR A 483 9.53 -29.77 -19.42
CA THR A 483 9.36 -31.16 -18.99
C THR A 483 10.41 -31.59 -17.94
N THR A 484 11.23 -30.65 -17.47
CA THR A 484 12.19 -30.90 -16.39
C THR A 484 11.53 -30.66 -15.01
N THR A 485 12.19 -31.17 -13.97
CA THR A 485 11.74 -31.17 -12.58
C THR A 485 11.41 -29.78 -12.01
N HIS A 486 11.80 -28.68 -12.68
CA HIS A 486 11.61 -27.31 -12.18
C HIS A 486 10.86 -26.44 -13.18
N THR A 487 9.57 -26.26 -12.96
CA THR A 487 8.63 -25.53 -13.85
C THR A 487 8.52 -24.02 -13.58
N THR A 488 9.47 -23.45 -12.83
CA THR A 488 9.45 -22.02 -12.46
C THR A 488 9.58 -21.05 -13.65
N LEU A 489 10.06 -21.53 -14.81
CA LEU A 489 10.17 -20.69 -16.03
C LEU A 489 8.81 -20.23 -16.59
N ILE A 490 7.77 -21.02 -16.34
CA ILE A 490 6.41 -20.72 -16.80
C ILE A 490 5.54 -20.12 -15.69
N GLU A 491 6.07 -20.07 -14.49
CA GLU A 491 5.39 -19.47 -13.34
C GLU A 491 5.08 -18.01 -13.59
N GLY A 492 3.82 -17.61 -13.36
CA GLY A 492 3.40 -16.23 -13.55
C GLY A 492 3.32 -15.76 -15.01
N LYS A 493 3.37 -16.68 -16.00
CA LYS A 493 3.28 -16.32 -17.42
C LYS A 493 1.89 -16.52 -17.97
N GLN A 494 1.41 -15.52 -18.70
CA GLN A 494 0.17 -15.60 -19.48
C GLN A 494 0.42 -16.14 -20.88
N ILE A 495 1.58 -15.84 -21.46
CA ILE A 495 1.96 -16.25 -22.81
C ILE A 495 3.35 -16.90 -22.80
N ILE A 496 3.45 -18.03 -23.47
CA ILE A 496 4.68 -18.81 -23.55
C ILE A 496 4.98 -19.15 -25.01
N PHE A 497 6.17 -18.77 -25.45
CA PHE A 497 6.72 -19.15 -26.75
C PHE A 497 7.73 -20.28 -26.57
N LEU A 498 7.41 -21.43 -27.16
CA LEU A 498 8.30 -22.59 -27.22
C LEU A 498 9.12 -22.52 -28.50
N ASN A 499 10.43 -22.45 -28.36
CA ASN A 499 11.34 -22.38 -29.49
C ASN A 499 12.14 -23.68 -29.64
N GLU A 500 12.53 -23.99 -30.89
CA GLU A 500 13.39 -25.11 -31.24
C GLU A 500 12.87 -26.45 -30.69
N VAL A 501 11.58 -26.71 -30.89
CA VAL A 501 11.02 -28.01 -30.55
C VAL A 501 11.52 -29.03 -31.57
N ILE A 502 12.56 -29.78 -31.17
CA ILE A 502 13.14 -30.86 -31.92
C ILE A 502 12.95 -32.11 -31.07
N LEU A 503 12.20 -33.06 -31.57
CA LEU A 503 12.03 -34.35 -30.94
C LEU A 503 13.04 -35.31 -31.52
N GLU A 504 13.85 -35.92 -30.67
CA GLU A 504 14.78 -37.01 -31.07
C GLU A 504 13.98 -38.19 -31.64
N ASN A 505 14.57 -38.95 -32.56
CA ASN A 505 13.94 -40.06 -33.29
C ASN A 505 13.45 -41.23 -32.40
N ASN A 506 13.30 -41.02 -31.08
CA ASN A 506 12.79 -42.04 -30.17
C ASN A 506 11.26 -41.87 -30.01
N THR A 507 10.50 -42.60 -30.79
CA THR A 507 9.04 -42.49 -30.89
C THR A 507 8.27 -42.62 -29.57
N ALA A 508 8.72 -43.46 -28.64
CA ALA A 508 8.06 -43.64 -27.35
C ALA A 508 8.20 -42.40 -26.44
N LYS A 509 9.44 -41.90 -26.31
CA LYS A 509 9.75 -40.71 -25.51
C LYS A 509 9.10 -39.46 -26.10
N THR A 510 9.08 -39.36 -27.42
CA THR A 510 8.44 -38.27 -28.15
C THR A 510 6.93 -38.24 -27.91
N LYS A 511 6.24 -39.39 -27.92
CA LYS A 511 4.83 -39.50 -27.62
C LYS A 511 4.52 -39.09 -26.17
N THR A 512 5.32 -39.54 -25.21
CA THR A 512 5.17 -39.18 -23.80
C THR A 512 5.25 -37.65 -23.60
N LEU A 513 6.30 -37.02 -24.14
CA LEU A 513 6.50 -35.58 -24.06
C LEU A 513 5.35 -34.78 -24.75
N SER A 514 4.87 -35.26 -25.89
CA SER A 514 3.74 -34.63 -26.58
C SER A 514 2.45 -34.74 -25.75
N ASN A 515 2.22 -35.88 -25.09
CA ASN A 515 1.05 -36.05 -24.22
C ASN A 515 1.14 -35.15 -22.98
N GLU A 516 2.30 -35.09 -22.32
CA GLU A 516 2.53 -34.15 -21.19
C GLU A 516 2.26 -32.70 -21.59
N PHE A 517 2.66 -32.30 -22.80
CA PHE A 517 2.34 -30.97 -23.32
C PHE A 517 0.86 -30.77 -23.60
N LYS A 518 0.19 -31.79 -24.17
CA LYS A 518 -1.25 -31.77 -24.40
C LYS A 518 -2.05 -31.63 -23.09
N ASP A 519 -1.60 -32.29 -22.03
CA ASP A 519 -2.18 -32.16 -20.70
C ASP A 519 -2.00 -30.72 -20.16
N LEU A 520 -0.80 -30.14 -20.30
CA LEU A 520 -0.54 -28.77 -19.92
C LEU A 520 -1.46 -27.75 -20.63
N ILE A 521 -1.87 -28.02 -21.88
CA ILE A 521 -2.83 -27.19 -22.63
C ILE A 521 -4.23 -27.28 -22.04
N THR A 522 -4.68 -28.44 -21.57
CA THR A 522 -6.07 -28.69 -21.20
C THR A 522 -6.35 -28.64 -19.70
N GLU A 523 -5.35 -28.98 -18.87
CA GLU A 523 -5.51 -29.03 -17.42
C GLU A 523 -5.78 -27.64 -16.82
N PRO A 524 -6.72 -27.55 -15.87
CA PRO A 524 -7.10 -26.28 -15.23
C PRO A 524 -6.02 -25.78 -14.26
N ASN A 525 -5.16 -26.67 -13.78
CA ASN A 525 -4.12 -26.35 -12.80
C ASN A 525 -2.75 -26.63 -13.37
N LEU A 526 -1.79 -25.86 -12.91
CA LEU A 526 -0.37 -25.97 -13.22
C LEU A 526 0.39 -26.35 -11.94
N ILE A 527 1.18 -27.39 -12.01
CA ILE A 527 2.08 -27.78 -10.92
C ILE A 527 3.41 -27.05 -11.10
N ILE A 528 3.71 -26.17 -10.16
CA ILE A 528 5.00 -25.50 -10.06
C ILE A 528 5.86 -26.25 -9.06
N ASN A 529 7.07 -26.60 -9.47
CA ASN A 529 8.04 -27.29 -8.63
C ASN A 529 9.26 -26.36 -8.39
N PRO A 530 9.23 -25.49 -7.37
CA PRO A 530 10.34 -24.63 -7.03
C PRO A 530 11.49 -25.45 -6.42
N LYS A 531 12.73 -25.09 -6.74
CA LYS A 531 13.90 -25.77 -6.20
C LYS A 531 13.89 -25.71 -4.66
N PHE A 532 14.07 -26.86 -4.01
CA PHE A 532 14.10 -27.02 -2.54
C PHE A 532 12.78 -26.70 -1.82
N LYS A 533 11.65 -26.75 -2.51
CA LYS A 533 10.32 -26.54 -1.93
C LYS A 533 9.36 -27.63 -2.36
N ASN A 534 8.22 -27.71 -1.65
CA ASN A 534 7.12 -28.56 -2.08
C ASN A 534 6.52 -28.06 -3.39
N GLU A 535 5.92 -28.96 -4.13
CA GLU A 535 5.13 -28.64 -5.31
C GLU A 535 3.95 -27.74 -4.95
N ILE A 536 3.65 -26.78 -5.82
CA ILE A 536 2.60 -25.81 -5.64
C ILE A 536 1.63 -25.93 -6.82
N GLU A 537 0.36 -26.11 -6.52
CA GLU A 537 -0.69 -26.11 -7.51
C GLU A 537 -1.27 -24.70 -7.65
N ILE A 538 -1.26 -24.15 -8.87
CA ILE A 538 -1.82 -22.84 -9.21
C ILE A 538 -2.75 -22.94 -10.40
N PRO A 539 -3.69 -21.99 -10.61
CA PRO A 539 -4.51 -21.94 -11.82
C PRO A 539 -3.65 -21.83 -13.08
N ASN A 540 -3.95 -22.67 -14.06
CA ASN A 540 -3.24 -22.68 -15.34
C ASN A 540 -3.89 -21.70 -16.31
N LEU A 541 -3.32 -20.52 -16.47
CA LEU A 541 -3.79 -19.46 -17.36
C LEU A 541 -2.82 -19.20 -18.54
N CYS A 542 -1.92 -20.13 -18.80
CA CYS A 542 -0.92 -20.03 -19.86
C CYS A 542 -1.48 -20.30 -21.25
N ASN A 543 -1.11 -19.48 -22.21
CA ASN A 543 -1.38 -19.65 -23.65
C ASN A 543 -0.07 -19.90 -24.40
N PHE A 544 -0.09 -20.81 -25.36
CA PHE A 544 1.14 -21.31 -25.97
C PHE A 544 1.22 -21.05 -27.48
N TRP A 545 2.43 -20.69 -27.92
CA TRP A 545 2.88 -20.69 -29.30
C TRP A 545 4.11 -21.55 -29.44
N VAL A 546 4.18 -22.37 -30.46
CA VAL A 546 5.31 -23.26 -30.75
C VAL A 546 5.97 -22.81 -32.05
N PHE A 547 7.25 -22.50 -32.00
CA PHE A 547 8.04 -22.17 -33.16
C PHE A 547 9.00 -23.30 -33.46
N SER A 548 8.98 -23.82 -34.69
CA SER A 548 9.86 -24.89 -35.10
C SER A 548 10.41 -24.71 -36.52
N ASN A 549 11.63 -25.21 -36.72
CA ASN A 549 12.24 -25.36 -38.02
C ASN A 549 12.36 -26.87 -38.43
N SER A 550 11.87 -27.75 -37.57
CA SER A 550 11.83 -29.19 -37.82
C SER A 550 10.55 -29.63 -38.50
N ASP A 551 10.62 -30.53 -39.45
CA ASP A 551 9.46 -31.09 -40.13
C ASP A 551 8.55 -31.90 -39.19
N THR A 552 9.07 -32.32 -38.05
CA THR A 552 8.35 -33.07 -37.02
C THR A 552 8.54 -32.44 -35.65
N PRO A 553 7.94 -31.23 -35.39
CA PRO A 553 8.17 -30.52 -34.15
C PRO A 553 7.57 -31.20 -32.91
N LEU A 554 6.39 -31.79 -33.06
CA LEU A 554 5.64 -32.51 -32.04
C LEU A 554 4.94 -33.71 -32.67
N TYR A 555 4.70 -34.75 -31.89
CA TYR A 555 3.81 -35.83 -32.33
C TYR A 555 2.36 -35.36 -32.19
N ILE A 556 1.70 -35.09 -33.31
CA ILE A 556 0.34 -34.63 -33.41
C ILE A 556 -0.46 -35.66 -34.19
N GLU A 557 -1.55 -36.14 -33.66
CA GLU A 557 -2.50 -36.99 -34.35
C GLU A 557 -3.31 -36.16 -35.35
N GLU A 558 -3.76 -36.75 -36.44
CA GLU A 558 -4.47 -36.02 -37.51
C GLU A 558 -5.76 -35.31 -37.03
N ASP A 559 -6.38 -35.83 -35.98
CA ASP A 559 -7.62 -35.33 -35.39
C ASP A 559 -7.42 -34.53 -34.12
N ASP A 560 -6.17 -34.14 -33.76
CA ASP A 560 -5.90 -33.40 -32.54
C ASP A 560 -6.38 -31.94 -32.63
N ARG A 561 -7.54 -31.67 -32.09
CA ARG A 561 -8.20 -30.35 -32.05
C ARG A 561 -7.40 -29.27 -31.29
N ARG A 562 -6.33 -29.65 -30.57
CA ARG A 562 -5.54 -28.71 -29.74
C ARG A 562 -4.43 -28.04 -30.52
N ALA A 563 -4.08 -28.52 -31.70
CA ALA A 563 -2.97 -28.00 -32.50
C ALA A 563 -3.48 -27.25 -33.73
N PHE A 564 -3.12 -25.97 -33.84
CA PHE A 564 -3.32 -25.16 -35.03
C PHE A 564 -1.98 -25.00 -35.74
N VAL A 565 -1.80 -25.67 -36.88
CA VAL A 565 -0.51 -25.76 -37.59
C VAL A 565 -0.47 -24.81 -38.77
N ILE A 566 0.49 -23.88 -38.76
CA ILE A 566 0.74 -22.94 -39.85
C ILE A 566 2.09 -23.28 -40.50
N ASN A 567 2.04 -23.70 -41.75
CA ASN A 567 3.23 -23.98 -42.54
C ASN A 567 3.67 -22.75 -43.32
N ILE A 568 4.75 -22.12 -42.90
CA ILE A 568 5.31 -20.93 -43.55
C ILE A 568 6.14 -21.38 -44.75
N LYS A 569 5.64 -21.08 -45.96
CA LYS A 569 6.26 -21.55 -47.24
C LYS A 569 7.33 -20.61 -47.80
N HIS A 570 7.58 -19.48 -47.16
CA HIS A 570 8.55 -18.49 -47.65
C HIS A 570 9.97 -18.92 -47.42
N ASN A 571 10.85 -18.75 -48.41
CA ASN A 571 12.26 -19.03 -48.27
C ASN A 571 13.04 -17.87 -47.63
N LYS A 572 14.24 -18.13 -47.12
CA LYS A 572 15.05 -17.15 -46.40
C LYS A 572 15.41 -15.93 -47.26
N GLN A 573 15.73 -16.15 -48.52
CA GLN A 573 16.12 -15.07 -49.43
C GLN A 573 14.93 -14.11 -49.66
N LEU A 574 13.74 -14.64 -49.90
CA LEU A 574 12.55 -13.86 -50.14
C LEU A 574 12.15 -13.02 -48.90
N VAL A 575 12.21 -13.61 -47.72
CA VAL A 575 11.89 -12.95 -46.47
C VAL A 575 12.90 -11.86 -46.16
N ASN A 576 14.19 -12.13 -46.26
CA ASN A 576 15.24 -11.14 -45.99
C ASN A 576 15.19 -9.98 -46.98
N PHE A 577 14.97 -10.29 -48.29
CA PHE A 577 14.84 -9.28 -49.32
C PHE A 577 13.65 -8.35 -49.05
N LYS A 578 12.47 -8.92 -48.77
CA LYS A 578 11.27 -8.12 -48.49
C LYS A 578 11.43 -7.28 -47.21
N LEU A 579 12.00 -7.82 -46.14
CA LEU A 579 12.25 -7.09 -44.89
C LEU A 579 13.20 -5.91 -45.07
N VAL A 580 14.22 -6.06 -45.87
CA VAL A 580 15.24 -5.01 -46.07
C VAL A 580 14.74 -3.96 -47.08
N GLU A 581 14.21 -4.41 -48.22
CA GLU A 581 13.81 -3.51 -49.29
C GLU A 581 12.57 -2.69 -48.99
N GLU A 582 11.62 -3.23 -48.26
CA GLU A 582 10.37 -2.55 -47.91
C GLU A 582 10.38 -1.92 -46.51
N GLY A 583 11.49 -2.01 -45.78
CA GLY A 583 11.63 -1.42 -44.43
C GLY A 583 10.77 -2.07 -43.33
N PHE A 584 10.24 -3.28 -43.54
CA PHE A 584 9.38 -3.96 -42.56
C PHE A 584 10.05 -4.24 -41.22
N LYS A 585 11.35 -4.46 -41.22
CA LYS A 585 12.10 -4.71 -39.98
C LYS A 585 12.06 -3.50 -39.05
N GLU A 586 12.26 -2.32 -39.60
CA GLU A 586 12.23 -1.03 -38.89
C GLU A 586 10.82 -0.77 -38.35
N ASP A 587 9.78 -1.03 -39.15
CA ASP A 587 8.40 -0.86 -38.76
C ASP A 587 8.01 -1.83 -37.62
N ILE A 588 8.46 -3.11 -37.67
CA ILE A 588 8.25 -4.07 -36.59
C ILE A 588 8.99 -3.64 -35.30
N LEU A 589 10.22 -3.13 -35.44
CA LEU A 589 10.99 -2.62 -34.31
C LEU A 589 10.31 -1.38 -33.68
N GLN A 590 9.61 -0.58 -34.49
CA GLN A 590 8.81 0.54 -33.97
C GLN A 590 7.61 0.04 -33.15
N VAL A 591 6.91 -0.99 -33.61
CA VAL A 591 5.81 -1.62 -32.85
C VAL A 591 6.31 -2.26 -31.53
N ILE A 592 7.54 -2.78 -31.50
CA ILE A 592 8.17 -3.26 -30.27
C ILE A 592 8.38 -2.10 -29.26
N LYS A 593 8.76 -0.91 -29.74
CA LYS A 593 8.98 0.25 -28.88
C LYS A 593 7.67 0.85 -28.37
N ASP A 594 6.66 0.90 -29.22
CA ASP A 594 5.33 1.42 -28.90
C ASP A 594 4.22 0.54 -29.50
N PRO A 595 3.71 -0.44 -28.76
CA PRO A 595 2.67 -1.36 -29.22
C PRO A 595 1.25 -0.80 -29.08
N SER A 596 1.07 0.48 -28.70
CA SER A 596 -0.24 1.07 -28.39
C SER A 596 -1.22 1.05 -29.58
N GLY A 597 -0.73 1.22 -30.81
CA GLY A 597 -1.54 1.14 -32.03
C GLY A 597 -2.01 -0.29 -32.32
N LEU A 598 -1.13 -1.27 -32.16
CA LEU A 598 -1.50 -2.67 -32.28
C LEU A 598 -2.50 -3.07 -31.19
N LYS A 599 -2.31 -2.59 -29.95
CA LYS A 599 -3.26 -2.81 -28.84
C LYS A 599 -4.65 -2.25 -29.19
N TYR A 600 -4.70 -1.02 -29.73
CA TYR A 600 -5.95 -0.42 -30.18
C TYR A 600 -6.65 -1.29 -31.24
N HIS A 601 -5.93 -1.71 -32.28
CA HIS A 601 -6.46 -2.55 -33.35
C HIS A 601 -7.02 -3.89 -32.82
N LEU A 602 -6.26 -4.59 -31.99
CA LEU A 602 -6.69 -5.87 -31.41
C LEU A 602 -7.92 -5.76 -30.51
N LEU A 603 -8.06 -4.62 -29.80
CA LEU A 603 -9.18 -4.40 -28.90
C LEU A 603 -10.45 -3.89 -29.61
N ASN A 604 -10.32 -3.14 -30.71
CA ASN A 604 -11.47 -2.45 -31.32
C ASN A 604 -11.88 -3.03 -32.66
N ASP A 605 -10.93 -3.53 -33.48
CA ASP A 605 -11.20 -3.93 -34.86
C ASP A 605 -11.28 -5.48 -35.01
N ILE A 606 -10.74 -6.24 -34.07
CA ILE A 606 -10.73 -7.69 -34.15
C ILE A 606 -11.87 -8.26 -33.30
N THR A 607 -12.76 -9.02 -33.93
CA THR A 607 -13.81 -9.78 -33.27
C THR A 607 -13.45 -11.27 -33.28
N TYR A 608 -13.90 -12.02 -32.27
CA TYR A 608 -13.77 -13.47 -32.22
C TYR A 608 -15.06 -14.11 -31.68
N ASP A 609 -15.39 -15.30 -32.18
CA ASP A 609 -16.45 -16.10 -31.61
C ASP A 609 -15.97 -16.81 -30.36
N ARG A 610 -16.81 -16.85 -29.32
CA ARG A 610 -16.50 -17.43 -28.01
C ARG A 610 -16.63 -18.96 -28.02
#